data_53b9e1d752343269e60cca0afe32edba
#
_entry.id   53b9e1d752343269e60cca0afe32edba
#
_cell.length_a   1.000
_cell.length_b   1.000
_cell.length_c   1.000
_cell.angle_alpha   90.00
_cell.angle_beta   90.00
_cell.angle_gamma   90.00
#
_symmetry.space_group_name_H-M   'P 1'
#
loop_
_entity.id
_entity.type
_entity.pdbx_description
1 polymer ?
#
loop_
_entity_poly.entity_id
_entity_poly.type
_entity_poly.pdbx_seq_one_letter_code
_entity_poly.pdbx_strand_id
1 'polypeptide(L)'
;MSVEIIVHECECEICKAGFDQNIVKSHQRINLFLSRLNEPQRRWYVATLSEEDNALSDRQLSLITGLDEKTIRRGKAELQEQLSNVPIGRQRREGGGRLRAEKKTRN
;
A
#
# COMPACT_ATOMS: atom_id res chain seq x y z
N MET A 1 -9.88 23.45 12.90
CA MET A 1 -9.98 23.37 11.52
C MET A 1 -9.56 22.01 11.01
N SER A 2 -10.27 21.50 10.13
CA SER A 2 -10.02 20.15 9.68
C SER A 2 -9.14 20.14 8.44
N VAL A 3 -8.35 19.09 8.33
CA VAL A 3 -7.56 18.86 7.14
C VAL A 3 -8.41 18.04 6.19
N GLU A 4 -8.53 18.51 4.99
CA GLU A 4 -9.28 17.80 3.99
C GLU A 4 -8.47 16.60 3.51
N ILE A 5 -9.08 15.43 3.56
CA ILE A 5 -8.43 14.21 3.12
C ILE A 5 -9.06 13.80 1.80
N ILE A 6 -8.23 13.70 0.78
CA ILE A 6 -8.72 13.36 -0.54
C ILE A 6 -8.57 11.85 -0.74
N VAL A 7 -9.68 11.21 -1.05
CA VAL A 7 -9.69 9.79 -1.34
C VAL A 7 -9.74 9.65 -2.86
N HIS A 8 -8.73 8.97 -3.41
CA HIS A 8 -8.67 8.77 -4.86
C HIS A 8 -9.87 7.95 -5.34
N GLU A 9 -10.42 8.33 -6.46
CA GLU A 9 -11.51 7.58 -7.09
C GLU A 9 -10.92 6.67 -8.15
N CYS A 10 -11.24 5.38 -8.05
CA CYS A 10 -10.72 4.40 -8.98
C CYS A 10 -11.12 4.72 -10.41
N GLU A 11 -10.15 4.67 -11.31
CA GLU A 11 -10.37 4.98 -12.71
C GLU A 11 -10.34 3.75 -13.60
N CYS A 12 -10.43 2.55 -13.02
CA CYS A 12 -10.47 1.35 -13.83
C CYS A 12 -11.81 1.27 -14.57
N GLU A 13 -11.84 0.47 -15.64
CA GLU A 13 -13.01 0.43 -16.49
C GLU A 13 -14.25 -0.06 -15.76
N ILE A 14 -14.06 -1.01 -14.84
CA ILE A 14 -15.21 -1.57 -14.12
C ILE A 14 -15.83 -0.53 -13.23
N CYS A 15 -15.00 0.24 -12.52
CA CYS A 15 -15.52 1.27 -11.62
C CYS A 15 -16.15 2.41 -12.41
N LYS A 16 -15.56 2.77 -13.54
CA LYS A 16 -16.12 3.84 -14.35
C LYS A 16 -17.47 3.44 -14.92
N ALA A 17 -17.60 2.19 -15.33
CA ALA A 17 -18.86 1.70 -15.88
C ALA A 17 -19.89 1.43 -14.78
N GLY A 18 -19.45 1.10 -13.59
CA GLY A 18 -20.34 0.85 -12.49
C GLY A 18 -21.11 -0.46 -12.58
N PHE A 19 -20.65 -1.40 -13.41
CA PHE A 19 -21.35 -2.64 -13.61
C PHE A 19 -21.29 -3.58 -12.42
N ASP A 20 -20.13 -3.63 -11.74
CA ASP A 20 -19.93 -4.59 -10.66
C ASP A 20 -19.76 -3.84 -9.37
N GLN A 21 -20.84 -3.75 -8.60
CA GLN A 21 -20.81 -2.98 -7.37
C GLN A 21 -19.89 -3.58 -6.32
N ASN A 22 -19.68 -4.89 -6.36
CA ASN A 22 -18.73 -5.51 -5.41
C ASN A 22 -17.32 -5.02 -5.68
N ILE A 23 -16.94 -4.94 -6.94
CA ILE A 23 -15.63 -4.45 -7.30
C ILE A 23 -15.51 -2.95 -7.01
N VAL A 24 -16.56 -2.19 -7.32
CA VAL A 24 -16.55 -0.76 -7.02
C VAL A 24 -16.33 -0.53 -5.53
N LYS A 25 -17.06 -1.24 -4.70
CA LYS A 25 -16.92 -1.09 -3.25
C LYS A 25 -15.56 -1.52 -2.76
N SER A 26 -15.02 -2.59 -3.34
CA SER A 26 -13.70 -3.07 -2.97
C SER A 26 -12.64 -2.01 -3.26
N HIS A 27 -12.68 -1.42 -4.45
CA HIS A 27 -11.71 -0.40 -4.82
C HIS A 27 -11.89 0.87 -4.01
N GLN A 28 -13.12 1.22 -3.66
CA GLN A 28 -13.36 2.36 -2.78
C GLN A 28 -12.75 2.13 -1.41
N ARG A 29 -12.87 0.90 -0.89
CA ARG A 29 -12.30 0.57 0.41
C ARG A 29 -10.78 0.63 0.38
N ILE A 30 -10.19 0.14 -0.70
CA ILE A 30 -8.74 0.21 -0.87
C ILE A 30 -8.28 1.66 -0.80
N ASN A 31 -8.95 2.54 -1.53
CA ASN A 31 -8.54 3.93 -1.58
C ASN A 31 -8.82 4.67 -0.29
N LEU A 32 -9.89 4.30 0.38
CA LEU A 32 -10.16 4.87 1.69
C LEU A 32 -9.02 4.54 2.66
N PHE A 33 -8.61 3.28 2.65
CA PHE A 33 -7.52 2.83 3.50
C PHE A 33 -6.23 3.57 3.15
N LEU A 34 -5.93 3.67 1.84
CA LEU A 34 -4.71 4.35 1.40
C LEU A 34 -4.66 5.81 1.85
N SER A 35 -5.83 6.45 1.96
CA SER A 35 -5.88 7.85 2.37
C SER A 35 -5.38 8.06 3.79
N ARG A 36 -5.26 6.98 4.56
CA ARG A 36 -4.79 7.05 5.95
C ARG A 36 -3.34 6.62 6.11
N LEU A 37 -2.71 6.18 5.03
CA LEU A 37 -1.33 5.69 5.10
C LEU A 37 -0.36 6.76 4.63
N ASN A 38 0.87 6.67 5.12
CA ASN A 38 1.91 7.55 4.61
C ASN A 38 2.44 6.98 3.29
N GLU A 39 3.35 7.71 2.66
CA GLU A 39 3.77 7.38 1.31
C GLU A 39 4.40 5.99 1.19
N PRO A 40 5.39 5.61 2.02
CA PRO A 40 5.94 4.26 1.88
C PRO A 40 4.93 3.17 2.21
N GLN A 41 4.05 3.40 3.17
CA GLN A 41 3.03 2.41 3.49
C GLN A 41 2.08 2.19 2.32
N ARG A 42 1.76 3.25 1.59
CA ARG A 42 0.88 3.13 0.42
C ARG A 42 1.50 2.20 -0.62
N ARG A 43 2.78 2.39 -0.93
CA ARG A 43 3.37 1.58 -1.99
C ARG A 43 3.53 0.13 -1.55
N TRP A 44 3.80 -0.12 -0.27
CA TRP A 44 3.89 -1.50 0.21
C TRP A 44 2.52 -2.18 0.19
N TYR A 45 1.49 -1.45 0.58
CA TYR A 45 0.15 -2.00 0.57
C TYR A 45 -0.27 -2.38 -0.85
N VAL A 46 -0.01 -1.49 -1.81
CA VAL A 46 -0.35 -1.78 -3.20
C VAL A 46 0.46 -2.97 -3.71
N ALA A 47 1.70 -3.10 -3.26
CA ALA A 47 2.51 -4.25 -3.65
C ALA A 47 1.88 -5.55 -3.17
N THR A 48 1.32 -5.58 -1.95
CA THR A 48 0.66 -6.79 -1.47
C THR A 48 -0.59 -7.10 -2.28
N LEU A 49 -1.32 -6.08 -2.70
CA LEU A 49 -2.47 -6.30 -3.57
C LEU A 49 -2.06 -6.96 -4.88
N SER A 50 -0.92 -6.55 -5.41
CA SER A 50 -0.39 -7.12 -6.63
C SER A 50 -0.08 -8.60 -6.46
N GLU A 51 0.41 -8.99 -5.30
CA GLU A 51 0.74 -10.38 -5.06
C GLU A 51 -0.48 -11.25 -4.85
N GLU A 52 -1.54 -10.66 -4.32
CA GLU A 52 -2.77 -11.41 -4.11
C GLU A 52 -3.55 -11.62 -5.41
N ASP A 53 -3.38 -10.73 -6.35
CA ASP A 53 -4.10 -10.80 -7.61
C ASP A 53 -3.14 -10.56 -8.76
N ASN A 54 -2.60 -11.63 -9.29
CA ASN A 54 -1.61 -11.56 -10.36
C ASN A 54 -2.17 -10.98 -11.65
N ALA A 55 -3.49 -10.88 -11.76
CA ALA A 55 -4.10 -10.28 -12.94
C ALA A 55 -3.94 -8.78 -12.99
N LEU A 56 -3.60 -8.17 -11.86
CA LEU A 56 -3.47 -6.71 -11.81
C LEU A 56 -2.06 -6.29 -12.20
N SER A 57 -1.95 -5.61 -13.33
CA SER A 57 -0.69 -5.04 -13.77
C SER A 57 -0.40 -3.75 -13.02
N ASP A 58 0.82 -3.24 -13.17
CA ASP A 58 1.17 -1.96 -12.58
C ASP A 58 0.25 -0.86 -13.10
N ARG A 59 -0.10 -0.93 -14.37
CA ARG A 59 -1.00 0.05 -14.97
C ARG A 59 -2.39 -0.02 -14.34
N GLN A 60 -2.90 -1.25 -14.14
CA GLN A 60 -4.20 -1.42 -13.50
C GLN A 60 -4.18 -0.89 -12.08
N LEU A 61 -3.14 -1.21 -11.34
CA LEU A 61 -3.01 -0.74 -9.97
C LEU A 61 -2.92 0.78 -9.93
N SER A 62 -2.24 1.38 -10.90
CA SER A 62 -2.15 2.83 -10.98
C SER A 62 -3.52 3.46 -11.18
N LEU A 63 -4.33 2.86 -12.05
CA LEU A 63 -5.69 3.36 -12.29
C LEU A 63 -6.55 3.25 -11.04
N ILE A 64 -6.43 2.14 -10.33
CA ILE A 64 -7.23 1.90 -9.14
C ILE A 64 -6.84 2.82 -8.01
N THR A 65 -5.54 2.99 -7.76
CA THR A 65 -5.06 3.63 -6.55
C THR A 65 -4.57 5.06 -6.73
N GLY A 66 -4.29 5.45 -7.97
CA GLY A 66 -3.72 6.76 -8.24
C GLY A 66 -2.24 6.86 -8.00
N LEU A 67 -1.60 5.77 -7.59
CA LEU A 67 -0.17 5.77 -7.41
C LEU A 67 0.52 5.64 -8.76
N ASP A 68 1.66 6.33 -8.89
CA ASP A 68 2.46 6.25 -10.09
C ASP A 68 3.02 4.85 -10.27
N GLU A 69 3.12 4.38 -11.52
CA GLU A 69 3.60 3.03 -11.79
C GLU A 69 5.02 2.83 -11.26
N LYS A 70 5.85 3.85 -11.34
CA LYS A 70 7.21 3.76 -10.82
C LYS A 70 7.19 3.54 -9.31
N THR A 71 6.30 4.23 -8.61
CA THR A 71 6.16 4.06 -7.17
C THR A 71 5.67 2.65 -6.84
N ILE A 72 4.77 2.13 -7.64
CA ILE A 72 4.26 0.77 -7.44
C ILE A 72 5.39 -0.23 -7.61
N ARG A 73 6.20 -0.07 -8.66
CA ARG A 73 7.32 -0.98 -8.89
C ARG A 73 8.34 -0.91 -7.76
N ARG A 74 8.55 0.29 -7.22
CA ARG A 74 9.44 0.44 -6.08
C ARG A 74 8.92 -0.33 -4.87
N GLY A 75 7.62 -0.21 -4.61
CA GLY A 75 7.01 -0.94 -3.50
C GLY A 75 7.17 -2.44 -3.66
N LYS A 76 6.96 -2.94 -4.88
CA LYS A 76 7.12 -4.36 -5.15
C LYS A 76 8.55 -4.83 -4.91
N ALA A 77 9.53 -4.03 -5.34
CA ALA A 77 10.92 -4.40 -5.15
C ALA A 77 11.28 -4.43 -3.67
N GLU A 78 10.80 -3.43 -2.92
CA GLU A 78 11.08 -3.38 -1.49
C GLU A 78 10.43 -4.54 -0.76
N LEU A 79 9.22 -4.89 -1.15
CA LEU A 79 8.54 -6.02 -0.54
C LEU A 79 9.25 -7.33 -0.86
N GLN A 80 9.74 -7.45 -2.09
CA GLN A 80 10.47 -8.64 -2.51
C GLN A 80 11.74 -8.82 -1.70
N GLU A 81 12.36 -7.72 -1.30
CA GLU A 81 13.53 -7.74 -0.42
C GLU A 81 13.13 -7.84 1.03
N GLN A 82 11.85 -8.06 1.29
CA GLN A 82 11.31 -8.22 2.63
C GLN A 82 11.57 -7.00 3.51
N LEU A 83 11.57 -5.84 2.88
CA LEU A 83 11.74 -4.55 3.56
C LEU A 83 13.04 -4.47 4.35
N SER A 84 14.07 -5.16 3.87
CA SER A 84 15.33 -5.27 4.61
C SER A 84 15.99 -3.93 4.87
N ASN A 85 15.71 -2.93 4.04
CA ASN A 85 16.30 -1.60 4.21
C ASN A 85 15.40 -0.65 4.97
N VAL A 86 14.33 -1.15 5.54
CA VAL A 86 13.35 -0.33 6.26
C VAL A 86 13.48 -0.60 7.74
N PRO A 87 13.65 0.46 8.54
CA PRO A 87 13.76 0.25 10.00
C PRO A 87 12.48 -0.34 10.56
N ILE A 88 12.67 -1.21 11.53
CA ILE A 88 11.52 -1.81 12.20
C ILE A 88 10.94 -0.80 13.20
N GLY A 89 9.71 -0.65 13.09
CA GLY A 89 9.02 0.26 13.96
C GLY A 89 9.35 1.65 13.70
N ARG A 90 9.74 1.91 13.66
CA ARG A 90 9.88 3.11 13.74
C ARG A 90 10.26 4.07 14.27
N GLN A 91 10.22 4.27 14.56
CA GLN A 91 10.36 5.29 15.01
C GLN A 91 11.32 5.55 15.92
N ARG A 92 11.97 5.25 16.38
CA ARG A 92 12.89 5.57 17.10
C ARG A 92 14.06 4.96 17.40
N ARG A 93 14.52 5.18 17.54
CA ARG A 93 15.33 4.70 17.80
C ARG A 93 15.88 4.36 18.53
N GLU A 94 16.10 4.19 18.79
CA GLU A 94 16.48 3.75 19.53
C GLU A 94 16.80 3.35 20.09
N GLY A 95 17.16 3.47 20.32
CA GLY A 95 17.28 2.95 20.99
C GLY A 95 17.09 2.29 21.30
N GLY A 96 16.99 2.19 21.29
CA GLY A 96 16.68 1.44 21.71
C GLY A 96 16.65 0.65 21.59
N GLY A 97 16.74 0.16 21.69
CA GLY A 97 16.63 -0.69 21.80
C GLY A 97 16.78 -1.56 21.80
N ARG A 98 16.96 -1.99 22.07
CA ARG A 98 16.95 -2.97 22.24
C ARG A 98 16.68 -3.84 22.06
N LEU A 99 16.55 -4.46 21.83
CA LEU A 99 16.29 -5.27 21.72
C LEU A 99 16.17 -6.16 21.61
N ARG A 100 16.20 -6.60 21.64
CA ARG A 100 16.12 -7.33 21.64
C ARG A 100 15.82 -8.17 21.55
N ALA A 101 15.81 -8.43 21.56
CA ALA A 101 15.61 -9.11 21.60
C ALA A 101 15.28 -9.87 21.29
N GLU A 102 15.32 -10.16 21.13
CA GLU A 102 15.13 -10.63 21.05
C GLU A 102 14.72 -11.21 20.62
N LYS A 103 14.93 -11.38 20.59
CA LYS A 103 14.65 -11.69 20.25
C LYS A 103 14.12 -12.31 19.86
N LYS A 104 14.18 -12.50 19.77
CA LYS A 104 13.75 -12.84 19.49
C LYS A 104 13.07 -13.34 19.00
N THR A 105 13.15 -13.52 18.91
CA THR A 105 12.64 -13.70 18.60
C THR A 105 12.10 -14.04 18.00
N ARG A 106 12.22 -14.24 17.89
CA ARG A 106 11.87 -14.27 17.58
C ARG A 106 11.44 -14.52 17.24
N ASN A 107 11.59 -14.81 17.20
CA ASN A 107 11.32 -14.79 17.17
C ASN A 107 11.13 -14.74 16.91
#